data_3fb21524a72bd30209c21234b504a0ce
#
_entry.id   3fb21524a72bd30209c21234b504a0ce
#
_cell.length_a   1.000
_cell.length_b   1.000
_cell.length_c   1.000
_cell.angle_alpha   90.00
_cell.angle_beta   90.00
_cell.angle_gamma   90.00
#
_symmetry.space_group_name_H-M   'P 1'
#
loop_
_entity.id
_entity.type
_entity.pdbx_description
1 polymer ?
#
loop_
_entity_poly.entity_id
_entity_poly.type
_entity_poly.pdbx_seq_one_letter_code
_entity_poly.pdbx_strand_id
1 'polypeptide(L)'
;MHGRFHIDFSLFSFCFDTPRHMKSIEVHFGNIIIDNKIIDEVVITIFKKNQSFTGEETVEISCHGSKYIQNKILEILINNGIRLANPGEYTMRAFKNGKLDLSQAESIADLIESESEAAHKTAIQHLRGGFSKKLKLLRQKLIDFASLIELELDFSEEDVE
;
A
#
# COMPACT_ATOMS: atom_id res chain seq x y z
N MET A 1 -9.87 24.28 27.46
CA MET A 1 -9.74 25.12 26.27
C MET A 1 -9.56 24.21 25.07
N HIS A 2 -10.66 23.98 24.32
CA HIS A 2 -10.64 23.12 23.14
C HIS A 2 -10.16 24.00 21.97
N GLY A 3 -8.89 23.92 21.64
CA GLY A 3 -8.35 24.51 20.43
C GLY A 3 -9.07 23.90 19.23
N ARG A 4 -9.89 24.66 18.53
CA ARG A 4 -10.52 24.22 17.29
C ARG A 4 -9.44 24.11 16.23
N PHE A 5 -9.21 22.87 15.83
CA PHE A 5 -8.48 22.45 14.67
C PHE A 5 -9.24 22.90 13.43
N HIS A 6 -8.71 23.82 12.69
CA HIS A 6 -9.11 24.08 11.34
C HIS A 6 -7.91 23.69 10.43
N ILE A 7 -7.80 22.42 10.09
CA ILE A 7 -7.61 22.08 8.70
C ILE A 7 -8.90 22.59 8.08
N ASP A 8 -8.84 23.39 7.04
CA ASP A 8 -10.07 23.78 6.36
C ASP A 8 -10.72 22.50 5.85
N PHE A 9 -11.56 21.91 6.69
CA PHE A 9 -12.28 20.66 6.42
C PHE A 9 -13.31 20.84 5.31
N SER A 10 -13.46 22.04 4.74
CA SER A 10 -14.18 22.17 3.49
C SER A 10 -13.53 21.32 2.39
N LEU A 11 -12.21 21.17 2.44
CA LEU A 11 -11.47 20.24 1.59
C LEU A 11 -11.67 18.77 2.03
N PHE A 12 -11.69 18.47 3.34
CA PHE A 12 -11.94 17.12 3.87
C PHE A 12 -13.42 16.73 3.89
N SER A 13 -14.34 17.67 4.12
CA SER A 13 -15.79 17.43 3.97
C SER A 13 -16.15 17.06 2.53
N PHE A 14 -15.46 17.62 1.55
CA PHE A 14 -15.59 17.24 0.15
C PHE A 14 -15.09 15.81 -0.12
N CYS A 15 -14.16 15.27 0.69
CA CYS A 15 -13.61 13.93 0.53
C CYS A 15 -14.50 12.81 1.08
N PHE A 16 -15.36 13.11 2.05
CA PHE A 16 -16.26 12.10 2.64
C PHE A 16 -17.62 12.01 1.95
N ASP A 17 -18.00 13.01 1.14
CA ASP A 17 -19.34 13.12 0.55
C ASP A 17 -19.34 13.16 -0.99
N THR A 18 -18.27 12.68 -1.63
CA THR A 18 -18.21 12.64 -3.11
C THR A 18 -19.01 11.47 -3.68
N PRO A 19 -19.82 11.71 -4.75
CA PRO A 19 -20.56 10.65 -5.42
C PRO A 19 -19.63 9.55 -5.94
N ARG A 20 -20.07 8.30 -5.84
CA ARG A 20 -19.38 7.03 -6.13
C ARG A 20 -18.78 6.87 -7.55
N HIS A 21 -18.61 7.93 -8.33
CA HIS A 21 -18.24 7.86 -9.75
C HIS A 21 -16.96 8.59 -10.17
N MET A 22 -16.22 9.22 -9.26
CA MET A 22 -14.94 9.83 -9.65
C MET A 22 -13.78 8.83 -9.57
N LYS A 23 -13.24 8.48 -10.73
CA LYS A 23 -12.12 7.52 -10.91
C LYS A 23 -10.74 8.18 -10.84
N SER A 24 -10.58 9.36 -10.24
CA SER A 24 -9.33 10.12 -10.29
C SER A 24 -8.74 10.36 -8.91
N ILE A 25 -7.41 10.37 -8.86
CA ILE A 25 -6.63 10.91 -7.74
C ILE A 25 -6.88 12.42 -7.70
N GLU A 26 -7.21 12.96 -6.55
CA GLU A 26 -7.45 14.40 -6.37
C GLU A 26 -6.26 15.03 -5.68
N VAL A 27 -5.80 16.17 -6.21
CA VAL A 27 -4.68 16.93 -5.65
C VAL A 27 -5.17 18.35 -5.33
N HIS A 28 -4.94 18.77 -4.09
CA HIS A 28 -5.35 20.07 -3.59
C HIS A 28 -4.15 20.81 -3.00
N PHE A 29 -4.10 22.11 -3.21
CA PHE A 29 -3.17 23.01 -2.55
C PHE A 29 -3.89 23.78 -1.45
N GLY A 30 -3.31 23.87 -0.26
CA GLY A 30 -3.95 24.53 0.87
C GLY A 30 -3.02 24.79 2.04
N ASN A 31 -3.58 25.34 3.12
CA ASN A 31 -2.84 25.71 4.32
C ASN A 31 -3.21 24.81 5.49
N ILE A 32 -2.23 24.40 6.29
CA ILE A 32 -2.48 23.85 7.62
C ILE A 32 -2.54 25.01 8.61
N ILE A 33 -3.70 25.16 9.25
CA ILE A 33 -3.97 26.27 10.16
C ILE A 33 -4.27 25.73 11.57
N ILE A 34 -3.62 26.28 12.60
CA ILE A 34 -3.87 25.98 14.01
C ILE A 34 -4.02 27.31 14.74
N ASP A 35 -5.09 27.44 15.54
CA ASP A 35 -5.34 28.65 16.34
C ASP A 35 -5.20 29.94 15.52
N ASN A 36 -5.75 29.94 14.30
CA ASN A 36 -5.67 31.02 13.32
C ASN A 36 -4.24 31.37 12.83
N LYS A 37 -3.26 30.47 13.03
CA LYS A 37 -1.89 30.63 12.51
C LYS A 37 -1.63 29.60 11.43
N ILE A 38 -1.12 30.05 10.29
CA ILE A 38 -0.65 29.17 9.23
C ILE A 38 0.62 28.48 9.71
N ILE A 39 0.65 27.17 9.69
CA ILE A 39 1.81 26.34 10.02
C ILE A 39 2.62 26.07 8.77
N ASP A 40 1.95 25.72 7.67
CA ASP A 40 2.60 25.45 6.38
C ASP A 40 1.60 25.53 5.24
N GLU A 41 2.10 25.77 4.04
CA GLU A 41 1.37 25.57 2.78
C GLU A 41 1.69 24.16 2.26
N VAL A 42 0.66 23.35 2.01
CA VAL A 42 0.81 21.92 1.72
C VAL A 42 0.09 21.53 0.45
N VAL A 43 0.55 20.45 -0.15
CA VAL A 43 -0.16 19.72 -1.19
C VAL A 43 -0.78 18.48 -0.57
N ILE A 44 -2.09 18.31 -0.72
CA ILE A 44 -2.83 17.14 -0.25
C ILE A 44 -3.23 16.31 -1.46
N THR A 45 -2.85 15.03 -1.45
CA THR A 45 -3.25 14.06 -2.46
C THR A 45 -4.19 13.04 -1.85
N ILE A 46 -5.35 12.86 -2.46
CA ILE A 46 -6.39 11.96 -1.99
C ILE A 46 -6.47 10.76 -2.93
N PHE A 47 -6.25 9.58 -2.39
CA PHE A 47 -6.34 8.32 -3.08
C PHE A 47 -7.63 7.61 -2.69
N LYS A 48 -8.48 7.32 -3.65
CA LYS A 48 -9.67 6.49 -3.44
C LYS A 48 -9.31 5.02 -3.31
N LYS A 49 -10.26 4.22 -2.85
CA LYS A 49 -10.09 2.77 -2.71
C LYS A 49 -9.47 2.15 -3.97
N ASN A 50 -8.49 1.29 -3.78
CA ASN A 50 -7.69 0.61 -4.82
C ASN A 50 -6.71 1.50 -5.61
N GLN A 51 -6.59 2.78 -5.30
CA GLN A 51 -5.66 3.70 -5.99
C GLN A 51 -4.39 3.98 -5.17
N SER A 52 -4.43 3.75 -3.86
CA SER A 52 -3.27 3.90 -2.97
C SER A 52 -2.34 2.68 -3.01
N PHE A 53 -1.17 2.80 -2.39
CA PHE A 53 -0.25 1.69 -2.16
C PHE A 53 -0.90 0.56 -1.37
N THR A 54 -1.63 0.89 -0.31
CA THR A 54 -2.31 -0.11 0.54
C THR A 54 -3.60 -0.65 -0.07
N GLY A 55 -4.14 0.00 -1.10
CA GLY A 55 -5.47 -0.29 -1.65
C GLY A 55 -6.62 0.30 -0.82
N GLU A 56 -6.33 0.95 0.29
CA GLU A 56 -7.31 1.66 1.13
C GLU A 56 -7.46 3.12 0.68
N GLU A 57 -8.50 3.79 1.14
CA GLU A 57 -8.59 5.24 0.99
C GLU A 57 -7.47 5.88 1.80
N THR A 58 -6.70 6.75 1.16
CA THR A 58 -5.47 7.30 1.73
C THR A 58 -5.35 8.77 1.39
N VAL A 59 -4.86 9.55 2.35
CA VAL A 59 -4.50 10.95 2.16
C VAL A 59 -3.00 11.10 2.38
N GLU A 60 -2.32 11.72 1.42
CA GLU A 60 -0.91 12.10 1.54
C GLU A 60 -0.81 13.61 1.70
N ILE A 61 -0.02 14.07 2.67
CA ILE A 61 0.24 15.47 2.94
C ILE A 61 1.71 15.75 2.64
N SER A 62 1.97 16.50 1.59
CA SER A 62 3.31 16.96 1.23
C SER A 62 3.54 18.36 1.80
N CYS A 63 4.47 18.49 2.74
CA CYS A 63 4.83 19.73 3.43
C CYS A 63 6.28 20.13 3.14
N HIS A 64 6.67 21.34 3.54
CA HIS A 64 8.06 21.77 3.46
C HIS A 64 8.96 20.89 4.36
N GLY A 65 10.23 20.70 3.94
CA GLY A 65 11.20 19.77 4.55
C GLY A 65 11.73 20.16 5.93
N SER A 66 11.03 21.00 6.69
CA SER A 66 11.40 21.38 8.05
C SER A 66 10.98 20.30 9.05
N LYS A 67 11.92 19.85 9.89
CA LYS A 67 11.63 18.93 11.01
C LYS A 67 10.56 19.48 11.96
N TYR A 68 10.55 20.79 12.18
CA TYR A 68 9.55 21.46 13.01
C TYR A 68 8.15 21.29 12.41
N ILE A 69 7.99 21.57 11.12
CA ILE A 69 6.70 21.45 10.41
C ILE A 69 6.21 20.01 10.42
N GLN A 70 7.07 19.06 10.06
CA GLN A 70 6.74 17.62 10.05
C GLN A 70 6.27 17.14 11.42
N ASN A 71 7.02 17.45 12.50
CA ASN A 71 6.64 17.07 13.85
C ASN A 71 5.34 17.75 14.29
N LYS A 72 5.15 19.02 13.91
CA LYS A 72 3.93 19.74 14.26
C LYS A 72 2.69 19.16 13.58
N ILE A 73 2.80 18.77 12.32
CA ILE A 73 1.72 18.09 11.58
C ILE A 73 1.40 16.75 12.25
N LEU A 74 2.41 15.93 12.58
CA LEU A 74 2.21 14.66 13.27
C LEU A 74 1.55 14.84 14.65
N GLU A 75 2.02 15.78 15.46
CA GLU A 75 1.43 16.12 16.76
C GLU A 75 -0.06 16.43 16.61
N ILE A 76 -0.39 17.22 15.61
CA ILE A 76 -1.75 17.61 15.29
C ILE A 76 -2.61 16.38 15.01
N LEU A 77 -2.16 15.51 14.11
CA LEU A 77 -2.88 14.31 13.70
C LEU A 77 -3.08 13.37 14.91
N ILE A 78 -2.06 13.18 15.74
CA ILE A 78 -2.13 12.33 16.94
C ILE A 78 -3.12 12.91 17.96
N ASN A 79 -3.10 14.22 18.21
CA ASN A 79 -4.03 14.88 19.14
C ASN A 79 -5.48 14.81 18.67
N ASN A 80 -5.71 14.52 17.38
CA ASN A 80 -7.04 14.28 16.81
C ASN A 80 -7.40 12.79 16.69
N GLY A 81 -6.69 11.92 17.40
CA GLY A 81 -7.05 10.50 17.53
C GLY A 81 -6.45 9.61 16.43
N ILE A 82 -5.56 10.14 15.58
CA ILE A 82 -4.83 9.34 14.62
C ILE A 82 -3.59 8.74 15.31
N ARG A 83 -3.34 7.45 15.13
CA ARG A 83 -2.16 6.81 15.66
C ARG A 83 -1.06 6.71 14.60
N LEU A 84 0.17 6.61 15.03
CA LEU A 84 1.28 6.25 14.14
C LEU A 84 1.13 4.82 13.67
N ALA A 85 1.53 4.57 12.42
CA ALA A 85 1.62 3.22 11.88
C ALA A 85 2.81 2.48 12.49
N ASN A 86 2.65 1.17 12.70
CA ASN A 86 3.76 0.31 13.11
C ASN A 86 4.73 0.09 11.93
N PRO A 87 6.00 -0.24 12.20
CA PRO A 87 6.93 -0.64 11.16
C PRO A 87 6.35 -1.75 10.27
N GLY A 88 6.42 -1.59 8.94
CA GLY A 88 5.88 -2.54 7.98
C GLY A 88 4.36 -2.56 7.82
N GLU A 89 3.61 -1.74 8.56
CA GLU A 89 2.14 -1.76 8.56
C GLU A 89 1.56 -1.45 7.17
N TYR A 90 2.13 -0.52 6.41
CA TYR A 90 1.68 -0.21 5.06
C TYR A 90 1.80 -1.41 4.11
N THR A 91 2.95 -2.09 4.16
CA THR A 91 3.21 -3.31 3.37
C THR A 91 2.27 -4.44 3.77
N MET A 92 2.04 -4.64 5.07
CA MET A 92 1.08 -5.62 5.58
C MET A 92 -0.36 -5.32 5.10
N ARG A 93 -0.79 -4.07 5.10
CA ARG A 93 -2.11 -3.68 4.60
C ARG A 93 -2.23 -3.91 3.08
N ALA A 94 -1.19 -3.55 2.31
CA ALA A 94 -1.14 -3.82 0.88
C ALA A 94 -1.25 -5.32 0.58
N PHE A 95 -0.55 -6.18 1.33
CA PHE A 95 -0.67 -7.63 1.23
C PHE A 95 -2.08 -8.12 1.58
N LYS A 96 -2.66 -7.70 2.71
CA LYS A 96 -4.03 -8.06 3.13
C LYS A 96 -5.08 -7.67 2.09
N ASN A 97 -4.89 -6.55 1.42
CA ASN A 97 -5.79 -6.03 0.40
C ASN A 97 -5.51 -6.61 -1.02
N GLY A 98 -4.59 -7.58 -1.14
CA GLY A 98 -4.28 -8.25 -2.40
C GLY A 98 -3.54 -7.38 -3.42
N LYS A 99 -2.95 -6.25 -3.00
CA LYS A 99 -2.11 -5.38 -3.84
C LYS A 99 -0.73 -5.98 -4.08
N LEU A 100 -0.25 -6.76 -3.11
CA LEU A 100 1.02 -7.47 -3.13
C LEU A 100 0.78 -8.93 -2.74
N ASP A 101 1.57 -9.84 -3.29
CA ASP A 101 1.72 -11.19 -2.73
C ASP A 101 2.82 -11.21 -1.65
N LEU A 102 2.95 -12.34 -0.94
CA LEU A 102 3.90 -12.46 0.16
C LEU A 102 5.35 -12.20 -0.27
N SER A 103 5.76 -12.77 -1.40
CA SER A 103 7.13 -12.59 -1.94
C SER A 103 7.41 -11.13 -2.31
N GLN A 104 6.41 -10.42 -2.82
CA GLN A 104 6.52 -8.99 -3.12
C GLN A 104 6.59 -8.16 -1.84
N ALA A 105 5.81 -8.52 -0.81
CA ALA A 105 5.85 -7.84 0.48
C ALA A 105 7.21 -7.99 1.17
N GLU A 106 7.79 -9.19 1.16
CA GLU A 106 9.13 -9.46 1.68
C GLU A 106 10.22 -8.70 0.90
N SER A 107 10.10 -8.63 -0.42
CA SER A 107 11.07 -7.92 -1.26
C SER A 107 11.13 -6.40 -1.02
N ILE A 108 10.14 -5.81 -0.39
CA ILE A 108 10.19 -4.40 0.02
C ILE A 108 11.21 -4.19 1.14
N ALA A 109 11.29 -5.09 2.10
CA ALA A 109 12.31 -5.04 3.15
C ALA A 109 13.71 -5.20 2.53
N ASP A 110 13.90 -6.20 1.66
CA ASP A 110 15.15 -6.42 0.94
C ASP A 110 15.57 -5.19 0.13
N LEU A 111 14.59 -4.50 -0.49
CA LEU A 111 14.85 -3.29 -1.26
C LEU A 111 15.34 -2.13 -0.39
N ILE A 112 14.73 -1.94 0.79
CA ILE A 112 15.10 -0.88 1.75
C ILE A 112 16.49 -1.16 2.35
N GLU A 113 16.83 -2.44 2.59
CA GLU A 113 18.09 -2.86 3.18
C GLU A 113 19.21 -3.07 2.14
N SER A 114 18.91 -2.89 0.84
CA SER A 114 19.90 -3.13 -0.22
C SER A 114 21.03 -2.11 -0.18
N GLU A 115 22.26 -2.57 0.01
CA GLU A 115 23.47 -1.74 0.04
C GLU A 115 24.30 -1.83 -1.27
N SER A 116 23.86 -2.64 -2.24
CA SER A 116 24.56 -2.84 -3.51
C SER A 116 23.60 -2.82 -4.70
N GLU A 117 24.12 -2.46 -5.88
CA GLU A 117 23.35 -2.47 -7.13
C GLU A 117 22.81 -3.88 -7.44
N ALA A 118 23.56 -4.93 -7.16
CA ALA A 118 23.15 -6.30 -7.37
C ALA A 118 21.98 -6.71 -6.47
N ALA A 119 22.05 -6.37 -5.16
CA ALA A 119 20.99 -6.61 -4.21
C ALA A 119 19.72 -5.83 -4.59
N HIS A 120 19.85 -4.54 -4.91
CA HIS A 120 18.76 -3.71 -5.39
C HIS A 120 18.08 -4.30 -6.63
N LYS A 121 18.85 -4.72 -7.64
CA LYS A 121 18.32 -5.33 -8.87
C LYS A 121 17.53 -6.60 -8.59
N THR A 122 18.01 -7.44 -7.67
CA THR A 122 17.30 -8.66 -7.26
C THR A 122 16.00 -8.36 -6.55
N ALA A 123 16.02 -7.44 -5.57
CA ALA A 123 14.83 -7.02 -4.83
C ALA A 123 13.76 -6.43 -5.76
N ILE A 124 14.14 -5.59 -6.71
CA ILE A 124 13.21 -5.04 -7.72
C ILE A 124 12.61 -6.13 -8.61
N GLN A 125 13.40 -7.16 -9.00
CA GLN A 125 12.86 -8.28 -9.77
C GLN A 125 11.81 -9.07 -8.98
N HIS A 126 12.03 -9.31 -7.68
CA HIS A 126 11.08 -9.97 -6.80
C HIS A 126 9.82 -9.11 -6.62
N LEU A 127 9.97 -7.82 -6.33
CA LEU A 127 8.87 -6.87 -6.19
C LEU A 127 7.98 -6.82 -7.45
N ARG A 128 8.56 -6.95 -8.64
CA ARG A 128 7.82 -7.04 -9.91
C ARG A 128 7.17 -8.41 -10.17
N GLY A 129 7.17 -9.30 -9.18
CA GLY A 129 6.54 -10.62 -9.25
C GLY A 129 7.33 -11.67 -10.05
N GLY A 130 8.64 -11.46 -10.26
CA GLY A 130 9.48 -12.40 -10.99
C GLY A 130 9.56 -13.78 -10.34
N PHE A 131 9.65 -13.82 -9.00
CA PHE A 131 9.65 -15.05 -8.21
C PHE A 131 8.28 -15.74 -8.20
N SER A 132 7.22 -14.99 -7.96
CA SER A 132 5.85 -15.49 -7.94
C SER A 132 5.42 -16.13 -9.27
N LYS A 133 5.86 -15.56 -10.40
CA LYS A 133 5.64 -16.16 -11.73
C LYS A 133 6.31 -17.52 -11.87
N LYS A 134 7.57 -17.65 -11.40
CA LYS A 134 8.32 -18.93 -11.43
C LYS A 134 7.63 -19.98 -10.56
N LEU A 135 7.18 -19.61 -9.36
CA LEU A 135 6.46 -20.52 -8.46
C LEU A 135 5.14 -21.00 -9.08
N LYS A 136 4.37 -20.10 -9.68
CA LYS A 136 3.12 -20.47 -10.38
C LYS A 136 3.37 -21.45 -11.51
N LEU A 137 4.42 -21.24 -12.31
CA LEU A 137 4.80 -22.16 -13.38
C LEU A 137 5.21 -23.53 -12.84
N LEU A 138 6.01 -23.56 -11.76
CA LEU A 138 6.41 -24.81 -11.12
C LEU A 138 5.21 -25.57 -10.55
N ARG A 139 4.32 -24.85 -9.86
CA ARG A 139 3.06 -25.42 -9.32
C ARG A 139 2.22 -26.03 -10.44
N GLN A 140 2.08 -25.36 -11.58
CA GLN A 140 1.32 -25.89 -12.71
C GLN A 140 1.93 -27.18 -13.24
N LYS A 141 3.26 -27.23 -13.43
CA LYS A 141 3.95 -28.45 -13.86
C LYS A 141 3.76 -29.62 -12.88
N LEU A 142 3.72 -29.36 -11.57
CA LEU A 142 3.46 -30.39 -10.57
C LEU A 142 2.02 -30.91 -10.64
N ILE A 143 1.05 -30.01 -10.86
CA ILE A 143 -0.36 -30.39 -11.06
C ILE A 143 -0.50 -31.25 -12.32
N ASP A 144 0.08 -30.82 -13.44
CA ASP A 144 0.03 -31.56 -14.70
C ASP A 144 0.66 -32.95 -14.54
N PHE A 145 1.77 -33.06 -13.81
CA PHE A 145 2.43 -34.32 -13.51
C PHE A 145 1.55 -35.24 -12.61
N ALA A 146 0.94 -34.68 -11.56
CA ALA A 146 0.03 -35.42 -10.69
C ALA A 146 -1.17 -35.96 -11.47
N SER A 147 -1.76 -35.13 -12.34
CA SER A 147 -2.88 -35.56 -13.20
C SER A 147 -2.52 -36.71 -14.18
N LEU A 148 -1.28 -36.69 -14.68
CA LEU A 148 -0.79 -37.80 -15.53
C LEU A 148 -0.66 -39.11 -14.74
N ILE A 149 -0.18 -39.05 -13.49
CA ILE A 149 -0.10 -40.23 -12.62
C ILE A 149 -1.49 -40.76 -12.29
N GLU A 150 -2.46 -39.89 -11.97
CA GLU A 150 -3.85 -40.29 -11.69
C GLU A 150 -4.45 -41.01 -12.92
N LEU A 151 -4.27 -40.46 -14.11
CA LEU A 151 -4.74 -41.10 -15.34
C LEU A 151 -4.14 -42.50 -15.57
N GLU A 152 -2.81 -42.65 -15.34
CA GLU A 152 -2.14 -43.92 -15.50
C GLU A 152 -2.60 -44.99 -14.49
N LEU A 153 -2.90 -44.54 -13.26
CA LEU A 153 -3.47 -45.43 -12.23
C LEU A 153 -4.91 -45.89 -12.60
N ASP A 154 -5.77 -44.97 -13.06
CA ASP A 154 -7.12 -45.31 -13.49
C ASP A 154 -7.12 -46.31 -14.64
N PHE A 155 -6.29 -46.13 -15.65
CA PHE A 155 -6.17 -47.08 -16.76
C PHE A 155 -5.57 -48.42 -16.33
N SER A 156 -4.66 -48.44 -15.34
CA SER A 156 -4.07 -49.70 -14.85
C SER A 156 -5.06 -50.53 -14.02
N GLU A 157 -6.09 -49.94 -13.45
CA GLU A 157 -7.15 -50.65 -12.72
C GLU A 157 -8.19 -51.25 -13.69
N GLU A 158 -8.43 -50.63 -14.88
CA GLU A 158 -9.33 -51.17 -15.92
C GLU A 158 -8.77 -52.39 -16.64
N ASP A 159 -7.44 -52.56 -16.73
CA ASP A 159 -6.78 -53.68 -17.37
C ASP A 159 -6.71 -54.98 -16.51
N VAL A 160 -7.29 -55.00 -15.29
CA VAL A 160 -7.21 -56.13 -14.34
C VAL A 160 -8.54 -56.89 -14.21
N GLU A 161 -9.55 -56.60 -15.02
CA GLU A 161 -10.78 -57.45 -15.20
C GLU A 161 -10.62 -58.34 -16.48
#